data_d53bbf89e35fb107dbd28a940630dfc4
#
_entry.id   d53bbf89e35fb107dbd28a940630dfc4
#
_cell.length_a   1.000
_cell.length_b   1.000
_cell.length_c   1.000
_cell.angle_alpha   90.00
_cell.angle_beta   90.00
_cell.angle_gamma   90.00
#
_symmetry.space_group_name_H-M   'P 1'
#
loop_
_entity.id
_entity.type
_entity.pdbx_description
1 polymer ?
#
loop_
_entity_poly.entity_id
_entity_poly.type
_entity_poly.pdbx_seq_one_letter_code
_entity_poly.pdbx_strand_id
1 'polypeptide(L)'
;MYGKVYISDEFIEEYKDILYNYGPKVSVICMNCEDEVVDNFIKKQNYNNYEIVMTTKEDNYKDIIDYMKNTDSKYITFLENNAICSPSKISKSVWRLELYKDIQIINASWQYINSDTVIAHPDIVYKNIMNDKFYSGYKIIEQSIICNDNIYGSLSSIMVSTEYIRNVDVKEPCYNSDRINRLALLFQLLMNANMAYINEGLLSLKIGYDKQKYNKDRKAFYTLIQDIMPDVYEEVGERVRGEVLSSEELKEVYNNKNIAKCITFIYTDKGEYYNVKPIGDEAVKRGYSVKYTENIKEKAEIGIYCQHVCYPENSQFSMILLHDMAQGHNRWPNIWEIERWSKFDVGILPGVSWSERLKQCACMDYVNPRIGAYELGYPKSDIVYDEGIKQRTQELRKKFNVKYDYTILYAPSWEYFNKEDDFIKALSSLKVNLVVKQASWPESYSWVTDSINEMRKMHEGTLDNLYYIESEESIMVALEMCDMVVSDESNVMAEALMFGKPSVAVTDWLIPDKNPPRCADVTMDYVIKCRKAELRETVENVMNNPDKYKSVMDNGKKLYSNQGNVCKDVMDLIDYYTQNGDSDSFMDKR
;
A
#
# COMPACT_ATOMS: atom_id res chain seq x y z
N MET A 1 20.81 -7.88 33.96
CA MET A 1 19.35 -8.14 34.08
C MET A 1 18.70 -6.80 34.41
N TYR A 2 18.25 -6.05 33.39
CA TYR A 2 17.56 -4.78 33.61
C TYR A 2 16.09 -5.10 33.83
N GLY A 3 15.63 -4.91 35.10
CA GLY A 3 14.22 -5.08 35.43
C GLY A 3 13.37 -4.11 34.63
N LYS A 4 12.26 -4.59 34.04
CA LYS A 4 11.22 -3.73 33.50
C LYS A 4 10.67 -2.88 34.62
N VAL A 5 10.98 -1.60 34.67
CA VAL A 5 10.27 -0.65 35.52
C VAL A 5 8.96 -0.35 34.84
N TYR A 6 7.92 -1.03 35.25
CA TYR A 6 6.54 -0.73 34.82
C TYR A 6 6.11 0.52 35.60
N ILE A 7 6.01 1.66 34.89
CA ILE A 7 5.45 2.87 35.47
C ILE A 7 3.96 2.82 35.19
N SER A 8 3.13 2.68 36.25
CA SER A 8 1.68 2.66 36.11
C SER A 8 1.15 4.01 35.67
N ASP A 9 -0.01 4.03 35.02
CA ASP A 9 -0.69 5.28 34.68
C ASP A 9 -1.02 6.12 35.93
N GLU A 10 -1.25 5.48 37.08
CA GLU A 10 -1.42 6.12 38.38
C GLU A 10 -0.16 6.87 38.83
N PHE A 11 1.03 6.27 38.65
CA PHE A 11 2.29 6.92 38.95
C PHE A 11 2.55 8.12 38.01
N ILE A 12 2.24 7.98 36.73
CA ILE A 12 2.33 9.09 35.77
C ILE A 12 1.40 10.22 36.17
N GLU A 13 0.19 9.92 36.60
CA GLU A 13 -0.80 10.90 37.02
C GLU A 13 -0.39 11.61 38.33
N GLU A 14 0.16 10.87 39.29
CA GLU A 14 0.65 11.42 40.58
C GLU A 14 1.85 12.36 40.41
N TYR A 15 2.77 12.06 39.49
CA TYR A 15 3.97 12.89 39.23
C TYR A 15 3.83 13.87 38.07
N LYS A 16 2.72 13.86 37.37
CA LYS A 16 2.38 14.76 36.26
C LYS A 16 2.55 16.24 36.63
N ASP A 17 2.06 16.64 37.79
CA ASP A 17 2.14 18.01 38.26
C ASP A 17 3.57 18.46 38.58
N ILE A 18 4.44 17.55 39.01
CA ILE A 18 5.84 17.85 39.30
C ILE A 18 6.61 18.10 38.01
N LEU A 19 6.47 17.23 37.01
CA LEU A 19 7.09 17.46 35.70
C LEU A 19 6.49 18.67 34.97
N TYR A 20 5.19 18.87 35.10
CA TYR A 20 4.48 19.96 34.49
C TYR A 20 4.95 21.33 35.02
N ASN A 21 5.22 21.45 36.33
CA ASN A 21 5.61 22.69 36.96
C ASN A 21 7.12 22.87 37.15
N TYR A 22 7.90 21.80 37.21
CA TYR A 22 9.31 21.80 37.57
C TYR A 22 10.21 20.99 36.62
N GLY A 23 9.68 20.53 35.52
CA GLY A 23 10.46 19.81 34.51
C GLY A 23 11.55 20.67 33.87
N PRO A 24 12.58 20.06 33.26
CA PRO A 24 13.67 20.79 32.63
C PRO A 24 13.18 21.62 31.43
N LYS A 25 13.86 22.73 31.18
CA LYS A 25 13.55 23.60 30.04
C LYS A 25 13.78 22.87 28.71
N VAL A 26 12.85 23.02 27.76
CA VAL A 26 12.88 22.44 26.41
C VAL A 26 12.82 23.55 25.38
N SER A 27 13.70 23.54 24.38
CA SER A 27 13.57 24.38 23.20
C SER A 27 12.83 23.63 22.09
N VAL A 28 11.79 24.24 21.53
CA VAL A 28 11.05 23.75 20.37
C VAL A 28 11.47 24.58 19.15
N ILE A 29 12.28 24.00 18.27
CA ILE A 29 12.74 24.67 17.05
C ILE A 29 11.71 24.45 15.94
N CYS A 30 11.03 25.52 15.54
CA CYS A 30 10.01 25.53 14.50
C CYS A 30 10.65 25.73 13.13
N MET A 31 10.73 24.65 12.33
CA MET A 31 11.41 24.61 11.03
C MET A 31 10.53 25.20 9.93
N ASN A 32 10.62 26.52 9.70
CA ASN A 32 9.80 27.25 8.72
C ASN A 32 8.28 26.99 8.88
N CYS A 33 7.78 26.99 10.11
CA CYS A 33 6.39 26.76 10.40
C CYS A 33 5.52 28.00 10.16
N GLU A 34 4.31 27.77 9.66
CA GLU A 34 3.26 28.78 9.65
C GLU A 34 2.76 29.07 11.09
N ASP A 35 2.34 30.31 11.36
CA ASP A 35 1.88 30.72 12.69
C ASP A 35 0.74 29.85 13.22
N GLU A 36 -0.17 29.41 12.32
CA GLU A 36 -1.28 28.53 12.69
C GLU A 36 -0.79 27.17 13.24
N VAL A 37 0.27 26.60 12.65
CA VAL A 37 0.86 25.33 13.09
C VAL A 37 1.46 25.49 14.49
N VAL A 38 2.18 26.59 14.72
CA VAL A 38 2.79 26.90 16.01
C VAL A 38 1.73 27.16 17.07
N ASP A 39 0.72 27.95 16.76
CA ASP A 39 -0.41 28.25 17.64
C ASP A 39 -1.16 26.99 18.07
N ASN A 40 -1.44 26.10 17.11
CA ASN A 40 -2.08 24.81 17.38
C ASN A 40 -1.21 23.89 18.26
N PHE A 41 0.11 23.94 18.09
CA PHE A 41 1.04 23.21 18.95
C PHE A 41 1.00 23.76 20.38
N ILE A 42 1.19 25.08 20.57
CA ILE A 42 1.23 25.74 21.88
C ILE A 42 -0.06 25.48 22.68
N LYS A 43 -1.23 25.62 22.04
CA LYS A 43 -2.54 25.46 22.70
C LYS A 43 -2.80 24.06 23.22
N LYS A 44 -2.11 23.06 22.70
CA LYS A 44 -2.39 21.63 22.99
C LYS A 44 -1.40 20.99 23.95
N GLN A 45 -0.17 21.50 24.09
CA GLN A 45 0.84 20.81 24.90
C GLN A 45 0.51 20.86 26.41
N ASN A 46 0.71 19.73 27.06
CA ASN A 46 0.54 19.57 28.51
C ASN A 46 1.85 19.73 29.30
N TYR A 47 2.85 20.36 28.72
CA TYR A 47 4.15 20.69 29.32
C TYR A 47 4.37 22.19 29.27
N ASN A 48 4.79 22.84 30.36
CA ASN A 48 4.82 24.30 30.45
C ASN A 48 6.22 24.91 30.29
N ASN A 49 7.28 24.19 30.69
CA ASN A 49 8.62 24.74 30.70
C ASN A 49 9.32 24.56 29.34
N TYR A 50 8.78 25.22 28.30
CA TYR A 50 9.41 25.24 26.99
C TYR A 50 9.41 26.63 26.39
N GLU A 51 10.31 26.87 25.45
CA GLU A 51 10.36 28.05 24.60
C GLU A 51 10.19 27.68 23.14
N ILE A 52 9.64 28.58 22.35
CA ILE A 52 9.51 28.46 20.90
C ILE A 52 10.63 29.26 20.22
N VAL A 53 11.33 28.60 19.32
CA VAL A 53 12.38 29.22 18.50
C VAL A 53 11.93 29.15 17.06
N MET A 54 11.50 30.29 16.53
CA MET A 54 11.06 30.40 15.14
C MET A 54 12.26 30.49 14.22
N THR A 55 12.28 29.66 13.17
CA THR A 55 13.22 29.82 12.04
C THR A 55 12.46 30.28 10.80
N THR A 56 13.12 31.09 9.98
CA THR A 56 12.59 31.56 8.71
C THR A 56 13.24 30.84 7.53
N LYS A 57 12.75 31.07 6.31
CA LYS A 57 13.37 30.54 5.10
C LYS A 57 14.76 31.12 4.80
N GLU A 58 15.07 32.23 5.42
CA GLU A 58 16.36 32.94 5.28
C GLU A 58 17.40 32.43 6.27
N ASP A 59 16.97 31.76 7.37
CA ASP A 59 17.89 31.16 8.33
C ASP A 59 18.60 29.96 7.70
N ASN A 60 19.91 29.96 7.80
CA ASN A 60 20.71 28.82 7.37
C ASN A 60 20.80 27.76 8.48
N TYR A 61 21.15 26.54 8.10
CA TYR A 61 21.29 25.44 9.06
C TYR A 61 22.40 25.68 10.08
N LYS A 62 23.38 26.55 9.76
CA LYS A 62 24.45 26.93 10.68
C LYS A 62 23.88 27.66 11.90
N ASP A 63 22.98 28.62 11.69
CA ASP A 63 22.36 29.38 12.79
C ASP A 63 21.56 28.46 13.72
N ILE A 64 20.85 27.47 13.13
CA ILE A 64 20.11 26.44 13.89
C ILE A 64 21.08 25.59 14.72
N ILE A 65 22.18 25.13 14.13
CA ILE A 65 23.19 24.33 14.81
C ILE A 65 23.88 25.14 15.92
N ASP A 66 24.22 26.41 15.66
CA ASP A 66 24.81 27.29 16.64
C ASP A 66 23.84 27.55 17.82
N TYR A 67 22.55 27.76 17.54
CA TYR A 67 21.53 27.83 18.58
C TYR A 67 21.46 26.55 19.42
N MET A 68 21.41 25.40 18.77
CA MET A 68 21.31 24.08 19.43
C MET A 68 22.50 23.84 20.40
N LYS A 69 23.71 24.32 20.06
CA LYS A 69 24.90 24.17 20.88
C LYS A 69 24.95 25.17 22.05
N ASN A 70 24.36 26.34 21.92
CA ASN A 70 24.48 27.44 22.87
C ASN A 70 23.26 27.67 23.78
N THR A 71 22.11 27.05 23.50
CA THR A 71 20.89 27.20 24.33
C THR A 71 21.12 26.73 25.77
N ASP A 72 20.42 27.32 26.72
CA ASP A 72 20.37 26.90 28.13
C ASP A 72 19.33 25.78 28.38
N SER A 73 18.52 25.45 27.40
CA SER A 73 17.56 24.35 27.49
C SER A 73 18.27 23.01 27.63
N LYS A 74 17.73 22.13 28.47
CA LYS A 74 18.28 20.79 28.68
C LYS A 74 18.00 19.87 27.50
N TYR A 75 16.85 20.07 26.83
CA TYR A 75 16.42 19.26 25.70
C TYR A 75 15.97 20.14 24.53
N ILE A 76 16.10 19.60 23.33
CA ILE A 76 15.63 20.21 22.10
C ILE A 76 14.70 19.24 21.39
N THR A 77 13.57 19.73 20.89
CA THR A 77 12.70 19.04 19.94
C THR A 77 12.39 19.96 18.78
N PHE A 78 11.83 19.40 17.70
CA PHE A 78 11.56 20.17 16.49
C PHE A 78 10.07 20.11 16.15
N LEU A 79 9.61 21.14 15.43
CA LEU A 79 8.30 21.21 14.82
C LEU A 79 8.46 21.54 13.34
N GLU A 80 7.97 20.67 12.46
CA GLU A 80 7.93 20.86 11.02
C GLU A 80 6.52 21.28 10.60
N ASN A 81 6.39 22.04 9.51
CA ASN A 81 5.11 22.62 9.07
C ASN A 81 4.02 21.57 8.76
N ASN A 82 4.41 20.36 8.44
CA ASN A 82 3.48 19.24 8.17
C ASN A 82 3.20 18.36 9.39
N ALA A 83 3.69 18.73 10.58
CA ALA A 83 3.58 17.93 11.79
C ALA A 83 2.41 18.35 12.67
N ILE A 84 1.67 17.37 13.18
CA ILE A 84 0.65 17.54 14.22
C ILE A 84 1.09 16.71 15.43
N CYS A 85 1.44 17.40 16.51
CA CYS A 85 1.92 16.75 17.73
C CYS A 85 0.78 16.44 18.71
N SER A 86 0.87 15.27 19.36
CA SER A 86 0.02 14.95 20.51
C SER A 86 0.29 15.91 21.67
N PRO A 87 -0.72 16.22 22.50
CA PRO A 87 -0.55 17.04 23.70
C PRO A 87 0.54 16.56 24.66
N SER A 88 0.79 15.27 24.72
CA SER A 88 1.76 14.65 25.64
C SER A 88 3.14 14.36 25.02
N LYS A 89 3.41 14.85 23.79
CA LYS A 89 4.68 14.56 23.12
C LYS A 89 5.89 15.06 23.94
N ILE A 90 5.86 16.33 24.37
CA ILE A 90 6.97 16.90 25.14
C ILE A 90 7.11 16.20 26.50
N SER A 91 6.03 16.11 27.27
CA SER A 91 6.05 15.54 28.63
C SER A 91 6.54 14.10 28.64
N LYS A 92 6.05 13.25 27.73
CA LYS A 92 6.49 11.83 27.63
C LYS A 92 7.94 11.69 27.20
N SER A 93 8.41 12.54 26.28
CA SER A 93 9.80 12.51 25.83
C SER A 93 10.76 12.97 26.93
N VAL A 94 10.44 14.05 27.64
CA VAL A 94 11.21 14.53 28.80
C VAL A 94 11.29 13.45 29.87
N TRP A 95 10.15 12.85 30.20
CA TRP A 95 10.09 11.79 31.21
C TRP A 95 11.05 10.64 30.90
N ARG A 96 11.08 10.18 29.65
CA ARG A 96 11.97 9.09 29.22
C ARG A 96 13.45 9.48 29.29
N LEU A 97 13.80 10.70 28.87
CA LEU A 97 15.18 11.19 28.95
C LEU A 97 15.65 11.40 30.39
N GLU A 98 14.77 11.80 31.31
CA GLU A 98 15.11 11.92 32.73
C GLU A 98 15.27 10.54 33.39
N LEU A 99 14.52 9.56 32.98
CA LEU A 99 14.55 8.20 33.50
C LEU A 99 15.80 7.42 33.05
N TYR A 100 16.21 7.60 31.79
CA TYR A 100 17.30 6.82 31.19
C TYR A 100 18.50 7.69 30.84
N LYS A 101 19.54 7.68 31.72
CA LYS A 101 20.73 8.53 31.58
C LYS A 101 21.63 8.14 30.39
N ASP A 102 21.54 6.90 29.90
CA ASP A 102 22.34 6.40 28.79
C ASP A 102 21.72 6.67 27.43
N ILE A 103 20.53 7.29 27.38
CA ILE A 103 19.83 7.68 26.16
C ILE A 103 20.07 9.15 25.88
N GLN A 104 20.45 9.47 24.64
CA GLN A 104 20.63 10.84 24.17
C GLN A 104 19.43 11.34 23.38
N ILE A 105 18.68 10.43 22.73
CA ILE A 105 17.55 10.75 21.84
C ILE A 105 16.36 9.87 22.17
N ILE A 106 15.20 10.50 22.31
CA ILE A 106 13.90 9.82 22.25
C ILE A 106 13.30 10.05 20.86
N ASN A 107 12.76 8.99 20.26
CA ASN A 107 11.98 9.04 19.05
C ASN A 107 10.53 8.62 19.36
N ALA A 108 9.59 9.50 19.10
CA ALA A 108 8.16 9.21 19.24
C ALA A 108 7.62 8.57 17.98
N SER A 109 6.82 7.54 18.10
CA SER A 109 6.12 6.93 16.95
C SER A 109 5.24 7.95 16.23
N TRP A 110 5.13 7.80 14.94
CA TRP A 110 4.32 8.69 14.08
C TRP A 110 3.43 7.89 13.13
N GLN A 111 2.47 8.59 12.57
CA GLN A 111 1.61 8.11 11.50
C GLN A 111 1.59 9.11 10.34
N TYR A 112 1.34 8.61 9.13
CA TYR A 112 1.08 9.46 7.98
C TYR A 112 -0.41 9.70 7.84
N ILE A 113 -0.76 10.94 7.52
CA ILE A 113 -2.14 11.34 7.25
C ILE A 113 -2.25 12.12 5.94
N ASN A 114 -3.37 11.91 5.23
CA ASN A 114 -3.78 12.72 4.09
C ASN A 114 -5.10 13.38 4.45
N SER A 115 -5.13 14.71 4.50
CA SER A 115 -6.22 15.46 5.15
C SER A 115 -6.40 14.96 6.60
N ASP A 116 -7.51 14.32 6.91
CA ASP A 116 -7.81 13.79 8.24
C ASP A 116 -7.80 12.25 8.31
N THR A 117 -7.40 11.60 7.21
CA THR A 117 -7.39 10.13 7.11
C THR A 117 -6.00 9.58 7.39
N VAL A 118 -5.90 8.65 8.33
CA VAL A 118 -4.65 7.91 8.59
C VAL A 118 -4.34 7.01 7.40
N ILE A 119 -3.15 7.16 6.83
CA ILE A 119 -2.66 6.34 5.71
C ILE A 119 -1.80 5.20 6.22
N ALA A 120 -0.94 5.45 7.21
CA ALA A 120 -0.13 4.42 7.83
C ALA A 120 -0.12 4.61 9.35
N HIS A 121 -0.39 3.53 10.08
CA HIS A 121 -0.41 3.54 11.54
C HIS A 121 0.95 3.11 12.11
N PRO A 122 1.39 3.65 13.27
CA PRO A 122 2.66 3.29 13.91
C PRO A 122 2.87 1.78 14.11
N ASP A 123 1.82 1.05 14.46
CA ASP A 123 1.88 -0.40 14.69
C ASP A 123 2.28 -1.20 13.45
N ILE A 124 2.05 -0.63 12.26
CA ILE A 124 2.43 -1.24 10.98
C ILE A 124 3.92 -1.06 10.73
N VAL A 125 4.42 0.14 11.00
CA VAL A 125 5.84 0.50 10.81
C VAL A 125 6.72 -0.10 11.90
N TYR A 126 6.23 -0.21 13.13
CA TYR A 126 7.04 -0.54 14.31
C TYR A 126 6.61 -1.79 15.09
N LYS A 127 5.86 -2.70 14.50
CA LYS A 127 5.40 -3.91 15.22
C LYS A 127 6.51 -4.73 15.91
N ASN A 128 7.77 -4.54 15.49
CA ASN A 128 8.93 -5.21 16.07
C ASN A 128 9.77 -4.30 16.98
N ILE A 129 9.39 -3.03 17.13
CA ILE A 129 10.08 -2.08 18.01
C ILE A 129 9.40 -2.12 19.39
N MET A 130 10.19 -2.36 20.40
CA MET A 130 9.73 -2.42 21.79
C MET A 130 10.02 -1.10 22.50
N ASN A 131 9.04 -0.61 23.27
CA ASN A 131 9.27 0.49 24.20
C ASN A 131 10.43 0.19 25.17
N ASP A 132 11.12 1.24 25.58
CA ASP A 132 12.19 1.18 26.59
C ASP A 132 13.38 0.26 26.21
N LYS A 133 13.50 -0.10 24.95
CA LYS A 133 14.68 -0.75 24.42
C LYS A 133 15.62 0.29 23.80
N PHE A 134 16.91 0.13 24.08
CA PHE A 134 17.93 1.01 23.54
C PHE A 134 18.36 0.52 22.16
N TYR A 135 18.50 1.47 21.25
CA TYR A 135 18.91 1.25 19.87
C TYR A 135 20.09 2.15 19.54
N SER A 136 21.05 1.64 18.79
CA SER A 136 22.04 2.49 18.14
C SER A 136 21.37 3.27 17.00
N GLY A 137 21.50 4.58 17.01
CA GLY A 137 20.94 5.42 15.93
C GLY A 137 21.55 5.08 14.57
N TYR A 138 22.86 4.77 14.52
CA TYR A 138 23.52 4.25 13.32
C TYR A 138 22.79 3.01 12.76
N LYS A 139 22.53 2.01 13.62
CA LYS A 139 21.86 0.77 13.18
C LYS A 139 20.41 0.99 12.75
N ILE A 140 19.72 1.95 13.32
CA ILE A 140 18.37 2.33 12.86
C ILE A 140 18.41 2.93 11.46
N ILE A 141 19.36 3.82 11.17
CA ILE A 141 19.54 4.39 9.84
C ILE A 141 19.93 3.30 8.84
N GLU A 142 20.94 2.50 9.15
CA GLU A 142 21.42 1.38 8.33
C GLU A 142 20.26 0.43 7.95
N GLN A 143 19.52 -0.07 8.94
CA GLN A 143 18.39 -0.98 8.68
C GLN A 143 17.27 -0.31 7.89
N SER A 144 17.00 0.97 8.14
CA SER A 144 16.01 1.72 7.36
C SER A 144 16.38 1.80 5.88
N ILE A 145 17.64 2.03 5.58
CA ILE A 145 18.14 2.13 4.20
C ILE A 145 18.13 0.75 3.53
N ILE A 146 18.66 -0.28 4.19
CA ILE A 146 18.72 -1.66 3.66
C ILE A 146 17.31 -2.19 3.40
N CYS A 147 16.41 -2.02 4.37
CA CYS A 147 15.03 -2.49 4.26
C CYS A 147 14.13 -1.57 3.42
N ASN A 148 14.63 -0.41 2.99
CA ASN A 148 13.85 0.62 2.31
C ASN A 148 12.58 1.01 3.10
N ASP A 149 12.77 1.36 4.37
CA ASP A 149 11.69 1.64 5.33
C ASP A 149 12.08 2.82 6.22
N ASN A 150 11.15 3.74 6.49
CA ASN A 150 11.43 4.87 7.37
C ASN A 150 11.26 4.48 8.84
N ILE A 151 12.31 3.98 9.49
CA ILE A 151 12.31 3.68 10.93
C ILE A 151 12.90 4.86 11.73
N TYR A 152 13.66 5.74 11.10
CA TYR A 152 14.33 6.89 11.75
C TYR A 152 13.40 8.08 12.03
N GLY A 153 12.27 8.19 11.35
CA GLY A 153 11.28 9.26 11.58
C GLY A 153 11.56 10.57 10.83
N SER A 154 11.28 11.67 11.52
CA SER A 154 11.56 13.04 11.09
C SER A 154 12.17 13.85 12.24
N LEU A 155 12.61 15.06 11.99
CA LEU A 155 13.05 15.95 13.08
C LEU A 155 11.94 16.15 14.12
N SER A 156 10.68 16.27 13.68
CA SER A 156 9.54 16.41 14.60
C SER A 156 9.26 15.19 15.46
N SER A 157 9.80 14.01 15.12
CA SER A 157 9.61 12.80 15.94
C SER A 157 10.57 12.72 17.12
N ILE A 158 11.70 13.44 17.09
CA ILE A 158 12.75 13.30 18.10
C ILE A 158 12.71 14.39 19.19
N MET A 159 13.25 14.03 20.35
CA MET A 159 13.76 14.96 21.36
C MET A 159 15.19 14.53 21.72
N VAL A 160 16.10 15.51 21.75
CA VAL A 160 17.54 15.27 21.90
C VAL A 160 18.11 16.04 23.10
N SER A 161 19.07 15.44 23.80
CA SER A 161 19.81 16.08 24.88
C SER A 161 20.77 17.15 24.34
N THR A 162 20.69 18.36 24.89
CA THR A 162 21.60 19.46 24.55
C THR A 162 23.06 19.16 24.92
N GLU A 163 23.27 18.45 26.03
CA GLU A 163 24.62 18.00 26.43
C GLU A 163 25.24 17.11 25.36
N TYR A 164 24.46 16.20 24.79
CA TYR A 164 24.91 15.35 23.69
C TYR A 164 25.25 16.16 22.44
N ILE A 165 24.39 17.12 22.04
CA ILE A 165 24.61 17.96 20.83
C ILE A 165 25.92 18.76 20.94
N ARG A 166 26.29 19.25 22.12
CA ARG A 166 27.54 19.99 22.34
C ARG A 166 28.79 19.14 22.07
N ASN A 167 28.67 17.83 22.18
CA ASN A 167 29.77 16.87 22.01
C ASN A 167 29.80 16.21 20.63
N VAL A 168 28.83 16.49 19.76
CA VAL A 168 28.76 15.94 18.39
C VAL A 168 29.17 16.98 17.36
N ASP A 169 29.99 16.54 16.40
CA ASP A 169 30.34 17.36 15.24
C ASP A 169 29.20 17.35 14.20
N VAL A 170 28.25 18.29 14.34
CA VAL A 170 27.15 18.48 13.40
C VAL A 170 27.58 19.48 12.35
N LYS A 171 27.59 19.06 11.09
CA LYS A 171 27.94 19.89 9.92
C LYS A 171 26.69 20.48 9.29
N GLU A 172 26.85 21.65 8.69
CA GLU A 172 25.78 22.31 7.94
C GLU A 172 25.38 21.46 6.72
N PRO A 173 24.11 21.01 6.60
CA PRO A 173 23.64 20.30 5.41
C PRO A 173 23.58 21.23 4.20
N CYS A 174 24.00 20.73 3.03
CA CYS A 174 24.07 21.54 1.79
C CYS A 174 23.46 20.81 0.56
N TYR A 175 22.46 19.96 0.77
CA TYR A 175 21.79 19.24 -0.31
C TYR A 175 20.76 20.12 -1.04
N ASN A 176 20.52 19.83 -2.31
CA ASN A 176 19.57 20.58 -3.14
C ASN A 176 18.09 20.24 -2.84
N SER A 177 17.76 20.06 -1.57
CA SER A 177 16.40 19.83 -1.07
C SER A 177 16.35 20.17 0.41
N ASP A 178 15.43 21.04 0.82
CA ASP A 178 15.23 21.39 2.23
C ASP A 178 14.80 20.17 3.06
N ARG A 179 13.98 19.29 2.50
CA ARG A 179 13.60 18.00 3.15
C ARG A 179 14.84 17.16 3.42
N ILE A 180 15.76 17.05 2.48
CA ILE A 180 16.96 16.24 2.64
C ILE A 180 17.98 16.92 3.58
N ASN A 181 18.03 18.24 3.61
CA ASN A 181 18.84 18.96 4.59
C ASN A 181 18.34 18.68 6.03
N ARG A 182 17.01 18.68 6.26
CA ARG A 182 16.43 18.26 7.54
C ARG A 182 16.77 16.81 7.89
N LEU A 183 16.71 15.93 6.92
CA LEU A 183 17.06 14.53 7.10
C LEU A 183 18.56 14.35 7.39
N ALA A 184 19.42 15.11 6.73
CA ALA A 184 20.86 15.11 6.99
C ALA A 184 21.19 15.59 8.41
N LEU A 185 20.48 16.61 8.90
CA LEU A 185 20.60 17.03 10.29
C LEU A 185 20.16 15.92 11.24
N LEU A 186 19.00 15.29 10.99
CA LEU A 186 18.50 14.15 11.78
C LEU A 186 19.52 13.02 11.79
N PHE A 187 20.07 12.61 10.66
CA PHE A 187 21.03 11.52 10.57
C PHE A 187 22.31 11.82 11.34
N GLN A 188 22.83 13.03 11.25
CA GLN A 188 24.01 13.45 12.01
C GLN A 188 23.77 13.39 13.53
N LEU A 189 22.57 13.76 13.99
CA LEU A 189 22.19 13.62 15.39
C LEU A 189 22.07 12.16 15.82
N LEU A 190 21.55 11.28 14.96
CA LEU A 190 21.34 9.87 15.27
C LEU A 190 22.65 9.04 15.24
N MET A 191 23.59 9.35 14.34
CA MET A 191 24.74 8.48 14.03
C MET A 191 25.50 7.96 15.24
N ASN A 192 25.69 8.78 16.28
CA ASN A 192 26.47 8.43 17.46
C ASN A 192 25.60 8.32 18.73
N ALA A 193 24.28 8.38 18.59
CA ALA A 193 23.35 8.38 19.73
C ALA A 193 22.90 6.98 20.11
N ASN A 194 22.70 6.78 21.41
CA ASN A 194 21.77 5.78 21.90
C ASN A 194 20.37 6.40 21.95
N MET A 195 19.41 5.70 21.39
CA MET A 195 18.04 6.17 21.32
C MET A 195 17.05 5.14 21.83
N ALA A 196 15.87 5.59 22.22
CA ALA A 196 14.73 4.73 22.50
C ALA A 196 13.45 5.26 21.85
N TYR A 197 12.49 4.36 21.65
CA TYR A 197 11.19 4.70 21.09
C TYR A 197 10.12 4.82 22.16
N ILE A 198 9.21 5.79 21.94
CA ILE A 198 7.89 5.78 22.57
C ILE A 198 6.93 5.23 21.52
N ASN A 199 6.47 3.98 21.69
CA ASN A 199 5.59 3.31 20.75
C ASN A 199 4.12 3.74 20.96
N GLU A 200 3.91 5.05 20.95
CA GLU A 200 2.59 5.69 20.97
C GLU A 200 2.55 6.70 19.84
N GLY A 201 1.43 6.80 19.12
CA GLY A 201 1.24 7.74 18.00
C GLY A 201 1.24 9.20 18.47
N LEU A 202 2.39 9.71 18.91
CA LEU A 202 2.53 11.08 19.43
C LEU A 202 2.71 12.14 18.33
N LEU A 203 2.80 11.72 17.08
CA LEU A 203 3.02 12.58 15.94
C LEU A 203 2.20 12.10 14.74
N SER A 204 1.53 13.02 14.05
CA SER A 204 0.95 12.81 12.73
C SER A 204 1.65 13.70 11.72
N LEU A 205 2.09 13.13 10.59
CA LEU A 205 2.76 13.84 9.50
C LEU A 205 1.80 13.95 8.32
N LYS A 206 1.41 15.19 7.98
CA LYS A 206 0.64 15.45 6.75
C LYS A 206 1.54 15.22 5.54
N ILE A 207 1.05 14.43 4.60
CA ILE A 207 1.77 14.15 3.35
C ILE A 207 1.03 14.76 2.17
N GLY A 208 1.83 15.17 1.18
CA GLY A 208 1.37 15.57 -0.14
C GLY A 208 2.34 15.01 -1.18
N TYR A 209 1.81 14.69 -2.36
CA TYR A 209 2.61 14.17 -3.45
C TYR A 209 2.83 15.21 -4.54
N ASP A 210 4.11 15.46 -4.83
CA ASP A 210 4.57 16.20 -6.00
C ASP A 210 5.67 15.36 -6.67
N LYS A 211 5.40 14.86 -7.87
CA LYS A 211 6.30 13.94 -8.60
C LYS A 211 7.69 14.55 -8.86
N GLN A 212 7.76 15.81 -9.26
CA GLN A 212 9.04 16.45 -9.56
C GLN A 212 9.87 16.65 -8.29
N LYS A 213 9.20 17.09 -7.22
CA LYS A 213 9.82 17.24 -5.90
C LYS A 213 10.29 15.89 -5.36
N TYR A 214 9.47 14.86 -5.49
CA TYR A 214 9.80 13.50 -5.07
C TYR A 214 11.06 12.96 -5.74
N ASN A 215 11.16 13.04 -7.07
CA ASN A 215 12.36 12.58 -7.80
C ASN A 215 13.61 13.35 -7.42
N LYS A 216 13.49 14.68 -7.24
CA LYS A 216 14.59 15.52 -6.74
C LYS A 216 15.03 15.11 -5.34
N ASP A 217 14.09 14.88 -4.45
CA ASP A 217 14.35 14.47 -3.07
C ASP A 217 15.01 13.08 -3.02
N ARG A 218 14.59 12.13 -3.83
CA ARG A 218 15.20 10.79 -3.89
C ARG A 218 16.65 10.86 -4.36
N LYS A 219 16.95 11.60 -5.41
CA LYS A 219 18.34 11.77 -5.87
C LYS A 219 19.21 12.39 -4.76
N ALA A 220 18.73 13.45 -4.12
CA ALA A 220 19.44 14.09 -3.01
C ALA A 220 19.58 13.15 -1.79
N PHE A 221 18.58 12.29 -1.52
CA PHE A 221 18.64 11.28 -0.46
C PHE A 221 19.76 10.27 -0.66
N TYR A 222 19.91 9.75 -1.89
CA TYR A 222 21.01 8.82 -2.16
C TYR A 222 22.37 9.48 -2.16
N THR A 223 22.47 10.75 -2.55
CA THR A 223 23.69 11.53 -2.36
C THR A 223 24.03 11.64 -0.87
N LEU A 224 23.04 11.93 -0.03
CA LEU A 224 23.24 11.96 1.42
C LEU A 224 23.75 10.61 1.98
N ILE A 225 23.16 9.48 1.54
CA ILE A 225 23.60 8.15 2.01
C ILE A 225 25.04 7.88 1.55
N GLN A 226 25.38 8.20 0.30
CA GLN A 226 26.73 8.04 -0.22
C GLN A 226 27.76 8.84 0.59
N ASP A 227 27.40 10.05 1.01
CA ASP A 227 28.28 10.92 1.77
C ASP A 227 28.51 10.47 3.21
N ILE A 228 27.47 9.95 3.89
CA ILE A 228 27.53 9.67 5.32
C ILE A 228 27.65 8.18 5.69
N MET A 229 27.23 7.28 4.79
CA MET A 229 27.22 5.83 4.97
C MET A 229 27.62 5.11 3.67
N PRO A 230 28.84 5.31 3.14
CA PRO A 230 29.26 4.77 1.85
C PRO A 230 29.18 3.24 1.78
N ASP A 231 29.50 2.54 2.86
CA ASP A 231 29.41 1.07 2.90
C ASP A 231 27.97 0.58 2.74
N VAL A 232 26.99 1.28 3.37
CA VAL A 232 25.55 0.97 3.21
C VAL A 232 25.08 1.32 1.80
N TYR A 233 25.58 2.42 1.23
CA TYR A 233 25.28 2.81 -0.15
C TYR A 233 25.75 1.75 -1.14
N GLU A 234 26.94 1.16 -0.95
CA GLU A 234 27.45 0.06 -1.77
C GLU A 234 26.59 -1.22 -1.62
N GLU A 235 26.13 -1.53 -0.40
CA GLU A 235 25.29 -2.72 -0.13
C GLU A 235 23.94 -2.65 -0.86
N VAL A 236 23.30 -1.48 -0.91
CA VAL A 236 22.03 -1.32 -1.63
C VAL A 236 22.18 -1.26 -3.15
N GLY A 237 23.37 -1.01 -3.66
CA GLY A 237 23.86 -1.25 -5.01
C GLY A 237 22.94 -0.83 -6.17
N GLU A 238 22.53 -1.78 -7.01
CA GLU A 238 21.72 -1.51 -8.22
C GLU A 238 20.34 -0.88 -7.93
N ARG A 239 19.74 -1.16 -6.76
CA ARG A 239 18.47 -0.54 -6.37
C ARG A 239 18.61 0.99 -6.34
N VAL A 240 19.64 1.49 -5.66
CA VAL A 240 19.89 2.93 -5.55
C VAL A 240 20.13 3.57 -6.92
N ARG A 241 20.90 2.93 -7.77
CA ARG A 241 21.15 3.42 -9.13
C ARG A 241 19.86 3.52 -9.92
N GLY A 242 19.03 2.47 -9.90
CA GLY A 242 17.73 2.46 -10.59
C GLY A 242 16.78 3.58 -10.15
N GLU A 243 16.86 3.99 -8.87
CA GLU A 243 15.99 5.03 -8.31
C GLU A 243 16.40 6.46 -8.63
N VAL A 244 17.63 6.70 -9.07
CA VAL A 244 18.17 8.05 -9.38
C VAL A 244 18.41 8.32 -10.86
N LEU A 245 18.41 7.29 -11.70
CA LEU A 245 18.60 7.41 -13.13
C LEU A 245 17.33 7.90 -13.85
N SER A 246 17.49 8.60 -14.95
CA SER A 246 16.39 8.91 -15.87
C SER A 246 15.87 7.65 -16.56
N SER A 247 14.70 7.74 -17.19
CA SER A 247 14.15 6.62 -17.96
C SER A 247 15.07 6.19 -19.10
N GLU A 248 15.75 7.13 -19.74
CA GLU A 248 16.71 6.89 -20.82
C GLU A 248 17.97 6.20 -20.31
N GLU A 249 18.54 6.67 -19.20
CA GLU A 249 19.68 6.02 -18.54
C GLU A 249 19.34 4.60 -18.08
N LEU A 250 18.14 4.41 -17.53
CA LEU A 250 17.64 3.08 -17.14
C LEU A 250 17.44 2.17 -18.36
N LYS A 251 16.88 2.70 -19.46
CA LYS A 251 16.78 1.98 -20.72
C LYS A 251 18.14 1.43 -21.16
N GLU A 252 19.17 2.27 -21.13
CA GLU A 252 20.53 1.87 -21.49
C GLU A 252 21.07 0.78 -20.55
N VAL A 253 20.91 0.95 -19.22
CA VAL A 253 21.37 -0.04 -18.23
C VAL A 253 20.73 -1.41 -18.45
N TYR A 254 19.41 -1.49 -18.66
CA TYR A 254 18.72 -2.77 -18.81
C TYR A 254 18.98 -3.41 -20.18
N ASN A 255 19.04 -2.62 -21.25
CA ASN A 255 19.36 -3.16 -22.58
C ASN A 255 20.79 -3.70 -22.66
N ASN A 256 21.73 -3.13 -21.92
CA ASN A 256 23.12 -3.64 -21.84
C ASN A 256 23.22 -4.98 -21.07
N LYS A 257 22.20 -5.38 -20.31
CA LYS A 257 22.14 -6.73 -19.69
C LYS A 257 21.89 -7.86 -20.69
N ASN A 258 21.49 -7.55 -21.93
CA ASN A 258 21.17 -8.50 -22.98
C ASN A 258 20.15 -9.57 -22.54
N ILE A 259 19.07 -9.12 -21.88
CA ILE A 259 18.01 -9.98 -21.33
C ILE A 259 17.33 -10.75 -22.47
N ALA A 260 17.24 -12.06 -22.36
CA ALA A 260 16.63 -12.89 -23.39
C ALA A 260 15.11 -12.69 -23.48
N LYS A 261 14.54 -12.89 -24.70
CA LYS A 261 13.07 -12.88 -24.92
C LYS A 261 12.39 -14.07 -24.27
N CYS A 262 12.46 -14.15 -22.95
CA CYS A 262 11.87 -15.23 -22.16
C CYS A 262 11.14 -14.61 -20.94
N ILE A 263 9.81 -14.75 -20.89
CA ILE A 263 8.99 -14.27 -19.79
C ILE A 263 8.55 -15.45 -18.93
N THR A 264 8.77 -15.35 -17.63
CA THR A 264 8.26 -16.29 -16.64
C THR A 264 7.19 -15.60 -15.80
N PHE A 265 5.97 -16.09 -15.86
CA PHE A 265 4.87 -15.67 -15.02
C PHE A 265 4.85 -16.50 -13.75
N ILE A 266 5.03 -15.85 -12.61
CA ILE A 266 5.05 -16.45 -11.27
C ILE A 266 3.74 -16.10 -10.57
N TYR A 267 2.97 -17.11 -10.19
CA TYR A 267 1.66 -16.96 -9.58
C TYR A 267 1.47 -17.98 -8.46
N THR A 268 0.52 -17.74 -7.56
CA THR A 268 0.23 -18.61 -6.40
C THR A 268 -1.15 -19.26 -6.47
N ASP A 269 -2.06 -18.72 -7.28
CA ASP A 269 -3.39 -19.26 -7.49
C ASP A 269 -3.91 -19.06 -8.93
N LYS A 270 -5.03 -19.69 -9.24
CA LYS A 270 -5.62 -19.63 -10.59
C LYS A 270 -6.16 -18.23 -10.96
N GLY A 271 -6.56 -17.44 -9.98
CA GLY A 271 -6.99 -16.05 -10.21
C GLY A 271 -5.85 -15.21 -10.76
N GLU A 272 -4.67 -15.35 -10.17
CA GLU A 272 -3.44 -14.69 -10.62
C GLU A 272 -3.01 -15.21 -12.01
N TYR A 273 -3.04 -16.52 -12.25
CA TYR A 273 -2.78 -17.09 -13.56
C TYR A 273 -3.65 -16.45 -14.65
N TYR A 274 -4.98 -16.35 -14.40
CA TYR A 274 -5.90 -15.73 -15.35
C TYR A 274 -5.68 -14.22 -15.51
N ASN A 275 -5.09 -13.56 -14.52
CA ASN A 275 -4.75 -12.14 -14.62
C ASN A 275 -3.55 -11.91 -15.54
N VAL A 276 -2.52 -12.76 -15.46
CA VAL A 276 -1.28 -12.59 -16.26
C VAL A 276 -1.33 -13.26 -17.64
N LYS A 277 -2.20 -14.24 -17.81
CA LYS A 277 -2.30 -15.02 -19.07
C LYS A 277 -2.49 -14.14 -20.32
N PRO A 278 -3.33 -13.09 -20.34
CA PRO A 278 -3.48 -12.21 -21.50
C PRO A 278 -2.17 -11.52 -21.92
N ILE A 279 -1.32 -11.15 -20.95
CA ILE A 279 0.02 -10.61 -21.24
C ILE A 279 0.88 -11.66 -21.91
N GLY A 280 0.83 -12.91 -21.44
CA GLY A 280 1.57 -14.01 -22.04
C GLY A 280 1.11 -14.35 -23.46
N ASP A 281 -0.18 -14.28 -23.73
CA ASP A 281 -0.74 -14.46 -25.08
C ASP A 281 -0.22 -13.37 -26.04
N GLU A 282 -0.12 -12.11 -25.58
CA GLU A 282 0.47 -11.02 -26.36
C GLU A 282 2.00 -11.20 -26.53
N ALA A 283 2.69 -11.66 -25.48
CA ALA A 283 4.13 -11.94 -25.55
C ALA A 283 4.47 -12.99 -26.60
N VAL A 284 3.69 -14.07 -26.67
CA VAL A 284 3.86 -15.13 -27.69
C VAL A 284 3.72 -14.55 -29.10
N LYS A 285 2.74 -13.67 -29.35
CA LYS A 285 2.58 -13.00 -30.66
C LYS A 285 3.81 -12.17 -31.06
N ARG A 286 4.55 -11.65 -30.06
CA ARG A 286 5.79 -10.87 -30.26
C ARG A 286 7.06 -11.74 -30.30
N GLY A 287 6.91 -13.06 -30.27
CA GLY A 287 8.03 -14.01 -30.39
C GLY A 287 8.78 -14.26 -29.09
N TYR A 288 8.18 -13.97 -27.93
CA TYR A 288 8.72 -14.36 -26.64
C TYR A 288 8.42 -15.84 -26.35
N SER A 289 9.36 -16.52 -25.70
CA SER A 289 9.06 -17.76 -25.00
C SER A 289 8.41 -17.45 -23.66
N VAL A 290 7.37 -18.21 -23.31
CA VAL A 290 6.56 -17.95 -22.12
C VAL A 290 6.52 -19.19 -21.23
N LYS A 291 6.76 -19.01 -19.94
CA LYS A 291 6.65 -20.04 -18.91
C LYS A 291 5.68 -19.56 -17.82
N TYR A 292 4.85 -20.48 -17.32
CA TYR A 292 3.99 -20.26 -16.16
C TYR A 292 4.40 -21.20 -15.04
N THR A 293 4.51 -20.69 -13.79
CA THR A 293 4.99 -21.50 -12.66
C THR A 293 4.41 -21.04 -11.33
N GLU A 294 4.12 -22.00 -10.45
CA GLU A 294 3.75 -21.78 -9.05
C GLU A 294 4.99 -21.78 -8.12
N ASN A 295 6.19 -22.03 -8.68
CA ASN A 295 7.43 -21.92 -7.93
C ASN A 295 7.81 -20.45 -7.73
N ILE A 296 7.48 -19.87 -6.57
CA ILE A 296 7.74 -18.46 -6.23
C ILE A 296 9.23 -18.09 -6.23
N LYS A 297 10.15 -19.08 -6.22
CA LYS A 297 11.61 -18.88 -6.27
C LYS A 297 12.21 -19.19 -7.65
N GLU A 298 11.38 -19.28 -8.68
CA GLU A 298 11.85 -19.55 -10.04
C GLU A 298 12.81 -18.45 -10.52
N LYS A 299 13.84 -18.86 -11.27
CA LYS A 299 14.75 -17.92 -11.93
C LYS A 299 14.17 -17.52 -13.29
N ALA A 300 14.28 -16.24 -13.62
CA ALA A 300 13.72 -15.71 -14.84
C ALA A 300 14.63 -14.67 -15.50
N GLU A 301 14.58 -14.59 -16.83
CA GLU A 301 15.10 -13.45 -17.57
C GLU A 301 14.20 -12.23 -17.29
N ILE A 302 12.91 -12.37 -17.61
CA ILE A 302 11.87 -11.39 -17.28
C ILE A 302 10.85 -12.08 -16.38
N GLY A 303 10.76 -11.66 -15.12
CA GLY A 303 9.80 -12.19 -14.14
C GLY A 303 8.60 -11.29 -14.01
N ILE A 304 7.40 -11.81 -14.19
CA ILE A 304 6.14 -11.11 -13.94
C ILE A 304 5.44 -11.79 -12.77
N TYR A 305 5.13 -11.00 -11.76
CA TYR A 305 4.62 -11.41 -10.46
C TYR A 305 3.26 -10.78 -10.18
N CYS A 306 2.38 -11.53 -9.53
CA CYS A 306 1.20 -10.99 -8.87
C CYS A 306 1.46 -10.75 -7.39
N GLN A 307 0.64 -9.90 -6.79
CA GLN A 307 0.79 -9.41 -5.41
C GLN A 307 0.68 -10.53 -4.36
N HIS A 308 1.78 -11.11 -3.97
CA HIS A 308 1.99 -11.98 -2.81
C HIS A 308 3.46 -11.96 -2.42
N VAL A 309 3.92 -12.88 -1.58
CA VAL A 309 5.36 -12.99 -1.25
C VAL A 309 6.12 -13.44 -2.50
N CYS A 310 6.99 -12.58 -3.01
CA CYS A 310 7.74 -12.77 -4.25
C CYS A 310 9.25 -12.64 -4.01
N TYR A 311 10.02 -13.22 -4.95
CA TYR A 311 11.49 -13.20 -4.96
C TYR A 311 12.00 -12.61 -6.28
N PRO A 312 11.77 -11.29 -6.54
CA PRO A 312 12.14 -10.65 -7.80
C PRO A 312 13.65 -10.56 -8.04
N GLU A 313 14.48 -10.74 -6.99
CA GLU A 313 15.94 -10.88 -7.09
C GLU A 313 16.38 -12.10 -7.94
N ASN A 314 15.47 -13.04 -8.20
CA ASN A 314 15.70 -14.17 -9.09
C ASN A 314 15.47 -13.83 -10.58
N SER A 315 15.08 -12.60 -10.89
CA SER A 315 14.83 -12.12 -12.26
C SER A 315 15.83 -11.03 -12.66
N GLN A 316 16.23 -11.01 -13.95
CA GLN A 316 17.07 -9.92 -14.48
C GLN A 316 16.28 -8.62 -14.70
N PHE A 317 14.98 -8.75 -15.01
CA PHE A 317 14.00 -7.68 -15.05
C PHE A 317 12.72 -8.18 -14.39
N SER A 318 12.18 -7.42 -13.45
CA SER A 318 11.04 -7.83 -12.63
C SER A 318 9.88 -6.84 -12.69
N MET A 319 8.67 -7.37 -12.82
CA MET A 319 7.45 -6.57 -12.88
C MET A 319 6.40 -7.13 -11.92
N ILE A 320 5.73 -6.26 -11.18
CA ILE A 320 4.64 -6.64 -10.27
C ILE A 320 3.31 -6.02 -10.70
N LEU A 321 2.25 -6.81 -10.59
CA LEU A 321 0.87 -6.40 -10.75
C LEU A 321 0.07 -6.70 -9.46
N LEU A 322 -1.01 -5.94 -9.25
CA LEU A 322 -2.02 -6.31 -8.28
C LEU A 322 -2.83 -7.50 -8.81
N HIS A 323 -3.20 -8.44 -7.94
CA HIS A 323 -4.08 -9.53 -8.36
C HIS A 323 -5.55 -9.12 -8.43
N ASP A 324 -5.94 -8.05 -7.73
CA ASP A 324 -7.30 -7.48 -7.67
C ASP A 324 -7.31 -6.01 -8.08
N MET A 325 -8.38 -5.57 -8.75
CA MET A 325 -8.63 -4.15 -9.04
C MET A 325 -9.17 -3.39 -7.83
N ALA A 326 -9.87 -4.05 -6.94
CA ALA A 326 -10.65 -3.42 -5.86
C ALA A 326 -10.34 -4.05 -4.51
N GLN A 327 -9.11 -3.88 -4.04
CA GLN A 327 -8.75 -4.33 -2.70
C GLN A 327 -9.21 -3.34 -1.65
N GLY A 328 -10.14 -3.75 -0.79
CA GLY A 328 -10.73 -2.90 0.23
C GLY A 328 -10.48 -3.34 1.66
N HIS A 329 -10.17 -4.62 1.87
CA HIS A 329 -10.16 -5.20 3.21
C HIS A 329 -8.73 -5.45 3.72
N ASN A 330 -8.37 -4.83 4.86
CA ASN A 330 -7.12 -5.04 5.62
C ASN A 330 -5.81 -4.90 4.84
N ARG A 331 -5.80 -4.33 3.63
CA ARG A 331 -4.62 -4.37 2.77
C ARG A 331 -4.13 -3.01 2.29
N TRP A 332 -4.94 -1.96 2.43
CA TRP A 332 -4.48 -0.63 2.10
C TRP A 332 -4.30 0.21 3.37
N PRO A 333 -3.20 0.93 3.56
CA PRO A 333 -2.01 1.03 2.69
C PRO A 333 -1.07 -0.17 2.78
N ASN A 334 -1.39 -1.18 3.57
CA ASN A 334 -0.54 -2.28 3.98
C ASN A 334 -0.18 -3.25 2.86
N ILE A 335 -0.84 -3.15 1.71
CA ILE A 335 -0.54 -4.01 0.57
C ILE A 335 0.93 -3.93 0.16
N TRP A 336 1.51 -2.73 0.19
CA TRP A 336 2.92 -2.52 -0.11
C TRP A 336 3.86 -2.90 1.03
N GLU A 337 3.36 -3.01 2.27
CA GLU A 337 4.13 -3.55 3.39
C GLU A 337 4.19 -5.08 3.33
N ILE A 338 3.10 -5.73 2.93
CA ILE A 338 3.04 -7.20 2.75
C ILE A 338 3.99 -7.64 1.65
N GLU A 339 3.95 -6.96 0.49
CA GLU A 339 4.92 -7.16 -0.59
C GLU A 339 5.46 -5.81 -1.06
N ARG A 340 6.72 -5.56 -0.74
CA ARG A 340 7.38 -4.27 -1.01
C ARG A 340 7.67 -4.09 -2.49
N TRP A 341 7.03 -3.10 -3.09
CA TRP A 341 7.23 -2.84 -4.52
C TRP A 341 8.62 -2.32 -4.85
N SER A 342 9.35 -1.76 -3.88
CA SER A 342 10.76 -1.36 -4.05
C SER A 342 11.72 -2.50 -4.41
N LYS A 343 11.31 -3.76 -4.25
CA LYS A 343 12.07 -4.93 -4.71
C LYS A 343 12.02 -5.11 -6.22
N PHE A 344 11.00 -4.56 -6.89
CA PHE A 344 10.74 -4.77 -8.31
C PHE A 344 11.27 -3.62 -9.15
N ASP A 345 11.52 -3.89 -10.44
CA ASP A 345 11.88 -2.84 -11.38
C ASP A 345 10.68 -1.99 -11.76
N VAL A 346 9.54 -2.63 -12.04
CA VAL A 346 8.31 -1.96 -12.51
C VAL A 346 7.10 -2.44 -11.73
N GLY A 347 6.20 -1.50 -11.40
CA GLY A 347 4.86 -1.77 -10.91
C GLY A 347 3.79 -1.41 -11.94
N ILE A 348 2.76 -2.25 -12.09
CA ILE A 348 1.61 -1.98 -12.98
C ILE A 348 0.38 -1.72 -12.13
N LEU A 349 -0.24 -0.57 -12.36
CA LEU A 349 -1.45 -0.13 -11.67
C LEU A 349 -2.67 -0.31 -12.58
N PRO A 350 -3.78 -0.84 -12.05
CA PRO A 350 -4.96 -1.14 -12.85
C PRO A 350 -5.74 0.10 -13.28
N GLY A 351 -5.66 1.21 -12.55
CA GLY A 351 -6.38 2.43 -12.88
C GLY A 351 -6.10 3.59 -11.94
N VAL A 352 -6.76 4.73 -12.20
CA VAL A 352 -6.59 6.02 -11.51
C VAL A 352 -6.68 5.88 -9.99
N SER A 353 -7.62 5.10 -9.49
CA SER A 353 -7.80 4.89 -8.04
C SER A 353 -6.53 4.37 -7.34
N TRP A 354 -5.79 3.46 -7.98
CA TRP A 354 -4.54 2.95 -7.44
C TRP A 354 -3.36 3.89 -7.67
N SER A 355 -3.36 4.64 -8.79
CA SER A 355 -2.38 5.69 -9.03
C SER A 355 -2.46 6.79 -7.97
N GLU A 356 -3.66 7.20 -7.59
CA GLU A 356 -3.88 8.17 -6.52
C GLU A 356 -3.41 7.65 -5.15
N ARG A 357 -3.71 6.39 -4.83
CA ARG A 357 -3.25 5.75 -3.58
C ARG A 357 -1.73 5.61 -3.53
N LEU A 358 -1.12 5.19 -4.64
CA LEU A 358 0.33 5.10 -4.73
C LEU A 358 0.97 6.48 -4.52
N LYS A 359 0.43 7.53 -5.14
CA LYS A 359 0.90 8.92 -4.94
C LYS A 359 0.81 9.34 -3.48
N GLN A 360 -0.29 9.00 -2.78
CA GLN A 360 -0.45 9.29 -1.36
C GLN A 360 0.57 8.57 -0.49
N CYS A 361 0.95 7.34 -0.87
CA CYS A 361 1.88 6.49 -0.13
C CYS A 361 3.35 6.61 -0.60
N ALA A 362 3.64 7.41 -1.63
CA ALA A 362 4.98 7.52 -2.23
C ALA A 362 6.06 8.08 -1.27
N CYS A 363 5.66 8.67 -0.15
CA CYS A 363 6.57 9.06 0.93
C CYS A 363 7.18 7.86 1.67
N MET A 364 6.58 6.66 1.52
CA MET A 364 7.09 5.40 2.06
C MET A 364 7.95 4.73 0.99
N ASP A 365 9.25 4.66 1.22
CA ASP A 365 10.21 4.21 0.20
C ASP A 365 9.91 2.81 -0.35
N TYR A 366 9.38 1.91 0.48
CA TYR A 366 9.04 0.55 0.07
C TYR A 366 7.87 0.44 -0.93
N VAL A 367 7.13 1.53 -1.15
CA VAL A 367 6.01 1.59 -2.12
C VAL A 367 6.51 1.73 -3.56
N ASN A 368 7.68 2.34 -3.75
CA ASN A 368 8.14 2.80 -5.06
C ASN A 368 9.02 1.75 -5.77
N PRO A 369 8.60 1.21 -6.93
CA PRO A 369 9.47 0.38 -7.76
C PRO A 369 10.70 1.15 -8.26
N ARG A 370 11.78 0.43 -8.56
CA ARG A 370 13.08 1.02 -8.95
C ARG A 370 12.99 1.93 -10.19
N ILE A 371 12.30 1.49 -11.23
CA ILE A 371 12.05 2.29 -12.44
C ILE A 371 10.84 3.20 -12.24
N GLY A 372 9.78 2.66 -11.68
CA GLY A 372 8.54 3.36 -11.39
C GLY A 372 7.30 2.50 -11.52
N ALA A 373 6.16 3.08 -11.17
CA ALA A 373 4.85 2.47 -11.37
C ALA A 373 4.12 3.15 -12.53
N TYR A 374 3.42 2.35 -13.34
CA TYR A 374 2.73 2.80 -14.54
C TYR A 374 1.25 2.42 -14.49
N GLU A 375 0.37 3.37 -14.79
CA GLU A 375 -1.06 3.13 -14.91
C GLU A 375 -1.38 2.58 -16.31
N LEU A 376 -1.11 1.28 -16.51
CA LEU A 376 -1.34 0.64 -17.80
C LEU A 376 -2.68 -0.09 -17.89
N GLY A 377 -3.34 -0.34 -16.77
CA GLY A 377 -4.63 -1.00 -16.74
C GLY A 377 -4.62 -2.40 -16.14
N TYR A 378 -5.75 -3.08 -16.23
CA TYR A 378 -5.96 -4.43 -15.71
C TYR A 378 -6.00 -5.44 -16.86
N PRO A 379 -5.08 -6.43 -16.91
CA PRO A 379 -4.89 -7.28 -18.10
C PRO A 379 -6.14 -8.04 -18.54
N LYS A 380 -6.98 -8.51 -17.61
CA LYS A 380 -8.24 -9.18 -17.93
C LYS A 380 -9.21 -8.28 -18.71
N SER A 381 -9.07 -6.95 -18.63
CA SER A 381 -9.97 -6.04 -19.37
C SER A 381 -9.79 -6.14 -20.88
N ASP A 382 -8.65 -6.61 -21.37
CA ASP A 382 -8.40 -6.79 -22.81
C ASP A 382 -9.14 -7.99 -23.40
N ILE A 383 -9.52 -8.97 -22.58
CA ILE A 383 -10.19 -10.19 -23.05
C ILE A 383 -11.70 -10.18 -22.85
N VAL A 384 -12.29 -9.07 -22.43
CA VAL A 384 -13.75 -8.95 -22.22
C VAL A 384 -14.54 -9.29 -23.49
N TYR A 385 -14.00 -8.94 -24.67
CA TYR A 385 -14.63 -9.20 -25.95
C TYR A 385 -14.01 -10.37 -26.73
N ASP A 386 -13.18 -11.20 -26.05
CA ASP A 386 -12.52 -12.33 -26.68
C ASP A 386 -13.52 -13.38 -27.16
N GLU A 387 -13.38 -13.82 -28.41
CA GLU A 387 -14.30 -14.80 -29.03
C GLU A 387 -14.22 -16.17 -28.33
N GLY A 388 -13.08 -16.54 -27.76
CA GLY A 388 -12.94 -17.78 -26.99
C GLY A 388 -13.78 -17.75 -25.70
N ILE A 389 -13.84 -16.58 -25.02
CA ILE A 389 -14.72 -16.39 -23.85
C ILE A 389 -16.19 -16.53 -24.26
N LYS A 390 -16.60 -15.89 -25.33
CA LYS A 390 -17.97 -15.98 -25.85
C LYS A 390 -18.35 -17.40 -26.25
N GLN A 391 -17.45 -18.08 -27.01
CA GLN A 391 -17.69 -19.46 -27.41
C GLN A 391 -17.83 -20.36 -26.17
N ARG A 392 -16.92 -20.24 -25.21
CA ARG A 392 -16.97 -21.02 -23.97
C ARG A 392 -18.25 -20.78 -23.17
N THR A 393 -18.68 -19.54 -23.11
CA THR A 393 -19.96 -19.17 -22.49
C THR A 393 -21.15 -19.84 -23.19
N GLN A 394 -21.16 -19.87 -24.53
CA GLN A 394 -22.22 -20.55 -25.29
C GLN A 394 -22.23 -22.07 -25.04
N GLU A 395 -21.04 -22.68 -24.95
CA GLU A 395 -20.94 -24.09 -24.60
C GLU A 395 -21.54 -24.40 -23.22
N LEU A 396 -21.25 -23.55 -22.20
CA LEU A 396 -21.82 -23.70 -20.86
C LEU A 396 -23.33 -23.45 -20.86
N ARG A 397 -23.82 -22.42 -21.52
CA ARG A 397 -25.26 -22.16 -21.65
C ARG A 397 -25.98 -23.35 -22.27
N LYS A 398 -25.40 -23.97 -23.30
CA LYS A 398 -25.93 -25.17 -23.94
C LYS A 398 -25.84 -26.39 -23.02
N LYS A 399 -24.72 -26.61 -22.34
CA LYS A 399 -24.53 -27.69 -21.37
C LYS A 399 -25.55 -27.66 -20.24
N PHE A 400 -25.82 -26.48 -19.71
CA PHE A 400 -26.75 -26.26 -18.61
C PHE A 400 -28.22 -26.24 -19.09
N ASN A 401 -28.48 -26.08 -20.37
CA ASN A 401 -29.81 -25.89 -20.92
C ASN A 401 -30.55 -24.78 -20.16
N VAL A 402 -29.92 -23.58 -20.11
CA VAL A 402 -30.42 -22.44 -19.32
C VAL A 402 -31.87 -22.11 -19.65
N LYS A 403 -32.69 -21.87 -18.61
CA LYS A 403 -34.14 -21.85 -18.69
C LYS A 403 -34.73 -20.48 -18.99
N TYR A 404 -34.06 -19.42 -18.53
CA TYR A 404 -34.54 -18.05 -18.59
C TYR A 404 -33.56 -17.14 -19.33
N ASP A 405 -34.03 -15.98 -19.77
CA ASP A 405 -33.19 -14.99 -20.45
C ASP A 405 -32.23 -14.26 -19.49
N TYR A 406 -32.65 -14.05 -18.23
CA TYR A 406 -31.86 -13.34 -17.23
C TYR A 406 -31.09 -14.28 -16.33
N THR A 407 -29.80 -14.00 -16.13
CA THR A 407 -28.88 -14.83 -15.35
C THR A 407 -28.22 -14.02 -14.24
N ILE A 408 -28.28 -14.52 -13.00
CA ILE A 408 -27.65 -13.90 -11.84
C ILE A 408 -26.50 -14.81 -11.37
N LEU A 409 -25.32 -14.23 -11.28
CA LEU A 409 -24.10 -14.90 -10.81
C LEU A 409 -23.89 -14.64 -9.32
N TYR A 410 -23.76 -15.70 -8.54
CA TYR A 410 -23.20 -15.66 -7.20
C TYR A 410 -21.73 -16.04 -7.23
N ALA A 411 -20.86 -15.12 -6.80
CA ALA A 411 -19.41 -15.31 -6.78
C ALA A 411 -18.80 -14.58 -5.57
N PRO A 412 -18.80 -15.20 -4.39
CA PRO A 412 -18.28 -14.58 -3.17
C PRO A 412 -16.74 -14.55 -3.13
N SER A 413 -16.15 -13.72 -2.26
CA SER A 413 -14.72 -13.82 -1.93
C SER A 413 -14.40 -15.16 -1.28
N TRP A 414 -15.23 -15.60 -0.35
CA TRP A 414 -15.17 -16.92 0.26
C TRP A 414 -16.56 -17.36 0.77
N GLU A 415 -16.86 -18.65 0.63
CA GLU A 415 -18.08 -19.23 1.14
C GLU A 415 -17.93 -19.45 2.65
N TYR A 416 -18.78 -18.80 3.42
CA TYR A 416 -18.87 -18.94 4.87
C TYR A 416 -20.22 -18.39 5.38
N PHE A 417 -20.70 -18.90 6.51
CA PHE A 417 -22.00 -18.51 7.09
C PHE A 417 -23.22 -18.73 6.16
N ASN A 418 -23.15 -19.74 5.30
CA ASN A 418 -24.27 -20.14 4.41
C ASN A 418 -24.74 -19.03 3.47
N LYS A 419 -23.82 -18.21 2.94
CA LYS A 419 -24.13 -17.12 2.01
C LYS A 419 -24.81 -17.64 0.73
N GLU A 420 -24.36 -18.79 0.22
CA GLU A 420 -24.95 -19.44 -0.97
C GLU A 420 -26.40 -19.85 -0.70
N ASP A 421 -26.71 -20.42 0.49
CA ASP A 421 -28.07 -20.78 0.90
C ASP A 421 -28.97 -19.54 1.01
N ASP A 422 -28.47 -18.45 1.60
CA ASP A 422 -29.18 -17.16 1.65
C ASP A 422 -29.49 -16.63 0.24
N PHE A 423 -28.51 -16.69 -0.68
CA PHE A 423 -28.68 -16.29 -2.09
C PHE A 423 -29.76 -17.10 -2.79
N ILE A 424 -29.69 -18.43 -2.69
CA ILE A 424 -30.62 -19.32 -3.35
C ILE A 424 -32.03 -19.14 -2.79
N LYS A 425 -32.19 -19.09 -1.47
CA LYS A 425 -33.49 -18.88 -0.81
C LYS A 425 -34.14 -17.56 -1.21
N ALA A 426 -33.36 -16.50 -1.32
CA ALA A 426 -33.86 -15.18 -1.69
C ALA A 426 -34.40 -15.16 -3.14
N LEU A 427 -33.71 -15.85 -4.09
CA LEU A 427 -33.91 -15.64 -5.52
C LEU A 427 -34.53 -16.83 -6.28
N SER A 428 -34.60 -18.03 -5.68
CA SER A 428 -35.07 -19.26 -6.34
C SER A 428 -36.48 -19.17 -6.95
N SER A 429 -37.35 -18.34 -6.39
CA SER A 429 -38.71 -18.15 -6.90
C SER A 429 -38.83 -17.13 -8.04
N LEU A 430 -37.75 -16.46 -8.41
CA LEU A 430 -37.70 -15.57 -9.57
C LEU A 430 -37.56 -16.37 -10.86
N LYS A 431 -38.03 -15.79 -11.98
CA LYS A 431 -37.84 -16.35 -13.32
C LYS A 431 -36.48 -15.97 -13.87
N VAL A 432 -35.41 -16.44 -13.22
CA VAL A 432 -34.02 -16.17 -13.57
C VAL A 432 -33.21 -17.46 -13.48
N ASN A 433 -32.08 -17.52 -14.17
CA ASN A 433 -31.07 -18.55 -13.94
C ASN A 433 -30.18 -18.10 -12.76
N LEU A 434 -29.96 -18.99 -11.81
CA LEU A 434 -29.01 -18.80 -10.72
C LEU A 434 -27.74 -19.58 -11.06
N VAL A 435 -26.63 -18.87 -11.13
CA VAL A 435 -25.31 -19.47 -11.41
C VAL A 435 -24.42 -19.25 -10.21
N VAL A 436 -23.83 -20.32 -9.72
CA VAL A 436 -22.88 -20.31 -8.62
C VAL A 436 -21.48 -20.58 -9.17
N LYS A 437 -20.53 -19.72 -8.83
CA LYS A 437 -19.11 -19.93 -9.10
C LYS A 437 -18.28 -19.56 -7.89
N GLN A 438 -17.74 -20.59 -7.26
CA GLN A 438 -16.78 -20.44 -6.17
C GLN A 438 -15.35 -20.28 -6.70
N ALA A 439 -14.48 -19.63 -5.93
CA ALA A 439 -13.04 -19.59 -6.21
C ALA A 439 -12.41 -20.97 -5.91
N SER A 440 -11.28 -21.25 -6.57
CA SER A 440 -10.47 -22.43 -6.26
C SER A 440 -9.61 -22.14 -5.03
N TRP A 441 -9.94 -22.74 -3.91
CA TRP A 441 -9.23 -22.57 -2.64
C TRP A 441 -8.25 -23.71 -2.39
N PRO A 442 -7.03 -23.42 -1.88
CA PRO A 442 -6.10 -24.45 -1.44
C PRO A 442 -6.67 -25.29 -0.28
N GLU A 443 -6.27 -26.57 -0.18
CA GLU A 443 -6.68 -27.49 0.90
C GLU A 443 -6.36 -26.95 2.31
N SER A 444 -5.36 -26.09 2.45
CA SER A 444 -5.01 -25.42 3.71
C SER A 444 -6.13 -24.52 4.26
N TYR A 445 -7.09 -24.14 3.42
CA TYR A 445 -8.29 -23.38 3.80
C TYR A 445 -9.51 -24.31 3.94
N SER A 446 -9.34 -25.43 4.65
CA SER A 446 -10.37 -26.47 4.78
C SER A 446 -11.74 -25.94 5.23
N TRP A 447 -11.78 -24.95 6.11
CA TRP A 447 -13.04 -24.32 6.56
C TRP A 447 -13.82 -23.63 5.43
N VAL A 448 -13.16 -23.15 4.37
CA VAL A 448 -13.81 -22.60 3.16
C VAL A 448 -14.24 -23.72 2.24
N THR A 449 -13.32 -24.66 1.95
CA THR A 449 -13.61 -25.79 1.04
C THR A 449 -14.70 -26.70 1.57
N ASP A 450 -14.74 -26.95 2.88
CA ASP A 450 -15.81 -27.71 3.54
C ASP A 450 -17.15 -27.01 3.41
N SER A 451 -17.20 -25.68 3.63
CA SER A 451 -18.41 -24.89 3.46
C SER A 451 -18.92 -24.89 2.01
N ILE A 452 -18.02 -24.73 1.03
CA ILE A 452 -18.36 -24.84 -0.41
C ILE A 452 -18.97 -26.21 -0.72
N ASN A 453 -18.34 -27.29 -0.25
CA ASN A 453 -18.80 -28.63 -0.50
C ASN A 453 -20.16 -28.93 0.17
N GLU A 454 -20.38 -28.40 1.39
CA GLU A 454 -21.63 -28.52 2.10
C GLU A 454 -22.76 -27.80 1.34
N MET A 455 -22.53 -26.55 0.93
CA MET A 455 -23.52 -25.78 0.18
C MET A 455 -23.84 -26.43 -1.17
N ARG A 456 -22.85 -26.86 -1.90
CA ARG A 456 -23.06 -27.57 -3.18
C ARG A 456 -23.84 -28.85 -2.99
N LYS A 457 -23.52 -29.67 -1.98
CA LYS A 457 -24.25 -30.89 -1.66
C LYS A 457 -25.72 -30.61 -1.27
N MET A 458 -25.98 -29.49 -0.61
CA MET A 458 -27.34 -29.08 -0.20
C MET A 458 -28.20 -28.68 -1.40
N HIS A 459 -27.63 -28.01 -2.39
CA HIS A 459 -28.40 -27.30 -3.40
C HIS A 459 -28.28 -27.86 -4.82
N GLU A 460 -27.16 -28.50 -5.19
CA GLU A 460 -26.95 -29.00 -6.57
C GLU A 460 -28.05 -30.04 -6.94
N GLY A 461 -28.71 -29.76 -8.05
CA GLY A 461 -29.79 -30.61 -8.55
C GLY A 461 -31.15 -30.46 -7.83
N THR A 462 -31.28 -29.53 -6.86
CA THR A 462 -32.55 -29.30 -6.15
C THR A 462 -33.50 -28.36 -6.91
N LEU A 463 -32.96 -27.51 -7.78
CA LEU A 463 -33.71 -26.55 -8.60
C LEU A 463 -33.31 -26.70 -10.06
N ASP A 464 -34.26 -26.57 -10.98
CA ASP A 464 -34.04 -26.69 -12.43
C ASP A 464 -33.54 -25.42 -13.10
N ASN A 465 -33.31 -24.33 -12.33
CA ASN A 465 -32.74 -23.07 -12.75
C ASN A 465 -31.48 -22.70 -11.99
N LEU A 466 -30.89 -23.65 -11.24
CA LEU A 466 -29.63 -23.46 -10.50
C LEU A 466 -28.50 -24.25 -11.16
N TYR A 467 -27.40 -23.59 -11.45
CA TYR A 467 -26.27 -24.14 -12.19
C TYR A 467 -24.96 -23.83 -11.48
N TYR A 468 -24.04 -24.80 -11.45
CA TYR A 468 -22.71 -24.68 -10.87
C TYR A 468 -21.64 -24.63 -11.96
N ILE A 469 -20.86 -23.56 -11.99
CA ILE A 469 -19.63 -23.47 -12.79
C ILE A 469 -18.48 -23.97 -11.93
N GLU A 470 -17.66 -24.84 -12.47
CA GLU A 470 -16.51 -25.39 -11.74
C GLU A 470 -15.53 -24.29 -11.34
N SER A 471 -14.88 -24.45 -10.17
CA SER A 471 -13.95 -23.47 -9.62
C SER A 471 -12.77 -23.16 -10.55
N GLU A 472 -12.35 -24.15 -11.36
CA GLU A 472 -11.25 -24.05 -12.31
C GLU A 472 -11.59 -23.25 -13.57
N GLU A 473 -12.89 -23.03 -13.86
CA GLU A 473 -13.30 -22.25 -15.02
C GLU A 473 -12.96 -20.76 -14.82
N SER A 474 -12.63 -20.05 -15.89
CA SER A 474 -12.37 -18.62 -15.81
C SER A 474 -13.59 -17.84 -15.33
N ILE A 475 -13.39 -16.91 -14.40
CA ILE A 475 -14.46 -15.99 -13.95
C ILE A 475 -14.99 -15.13 -15.11
N MET A 476 -14.17 -14.84 -16.11
CA MET A 476 -14.57 -14.07 -17.28
C MET A 476 -15.70 -14.75 -18.08
N VAL A 477 -15.69 -16.09 -18.12
CA VAL A 477 -16.76 -16.89 -18.75
C VAL A 477 -18.07 -16.77 -17.95
N ALA A 478 -17.99 -16.81 -16.63
CA ALA A 478 -19.16 -16.63 -15.76
C ALA A 478 -19.72 -15.19 -15.84
N LEU A 479 -18.83 -14.21 -15.93
CA LEU A 479 -19.20 -12.80 -16.10
C LEU A 479 -19.84 -12.55 -17.47
N GLU A 480 -19.32 -13.12 -18.55
CA GLU A 480 -19.96 -13.04 -19.88
C GLU A 480 -21.34 -13.69 -19.86
N MET A 481 -21.50 -14.77 -19.11
CA MET A 481 -22.76 -15.52 -19.01
C MET A 481 -23.87 -14.79 -18.22
N CYS A 482 -23.53 -14.00 -17.20
CA CYS A 482 -24.51 -13.37 -16.31
C CYS A 482 -24.97 -11.99 -16.80
N ASP A 483 -26.07 -11.48 -16.24
CA ASP A 483 -26.58 -10.12 -16.41
C ASP A 483 -26.37 -9.27 -15.15
N MET A 484 -26.16 -9.91 -14.00
CA MET A 484 -25.95 -9.30 -12.69
C MET A 484 -25.07 -10.19 -11.83
N VAL A 485 -24.24 -9.56 -11.00
CA VAL A 485 -23.48 -10.27 -9.95
C VAL A 485 -24.09 -9.99 -8.56
N VAL A 486 -24.18 -11.00 -7.73
CA VAL A 486 -24.47 -10.89 -6.29
C VAL A 486 -23.29 -11.44 -5.53
N SER A 487 -22.75 -10.66 -4.61
CA SER A 487 -21.55 -11.04 -3.86
C SER A 487 -21.48 -10.36 -2.50
N ASP A 488 -20.38 -10.59 -1.81
CA ASP A 488 -19.99 -9.93 -0.57
C ASP A 488 -19.08 -8.70 -0.84
N GLU A 489 -17.79 -8.91 -0.89
CA GLU A 489 -16.74 -7.90 -1.17
C GLU A 489 -15.75 -8.39 -2.24
N SER A 490 -16.15 -9.36 -3.04
CA SER A 490 -15.30 -9.98 -4.04
C SER A 490 -14.91 -8.99 -5.15
N ASN A 491 -13.65 -9.10 -5.61
CA ASN A 491 -13.15 -8.37 -6.80
C ASN A 491 -13.99 -8.64 -8.07
N VAL A 492 -14.70 -9.76 -8.11
CA VAL A 492 -15.60 -10.11 -9.23
C VAL A 492 -16.62 -9.02 -9.53
N MET A 493 -17.07 -8.27 -8.49
CA MET A 493 -17.98 -7.14 -8.67
C MET A 493 -17.33 -5.96 -9.42
N ALA A 494 -16.03 -5.74 -9.21
CA ALA A 494 -15.27 -4.75 -9.99
C ALA A 494 -15.03 -5.26 -11.41
N GLU A 495 -14.73 -6.55 -11.59
CA GLU A 495 -14.56 -7.17 -12.91
C GLU A 495 -15.87 -7.15 -13.74
N ALA A 496 -17.03 -7.25 -13.09
CA ALA A 496 -18.33 -7.13 -13.76
C ALA A 496 -18.54 -5.78 -14.47
N LEU A 497 -17.94 -4.71 -13.95
CA LEU A 497 -17.98 -3.38 -14.56
C LEU A 497 -17.34 -3.35 -15.95
N MET A 498 -16.31 -4.18 -16.19
CA MET A 498 -15.67 -4.28 -17.51
C MET A 498 -16.63 -4.81 -18.58
N PHE A 499 -17.63 -5.59 -18.16
CA PHE A 499 -18.72 -6.09 -19.01
C PHE A 499 -19.96 -5.18 -19.00
N GLY A 500 -19.91 -4.04 -18.30
CA GLY A 500 -21.06 -3.15 -18.14
C GLY A 500 -22.19 -3.74 -17.30
N LYS A 501 -21.90 -4.67 -16.38
CA LYS A 501 -22.91 -5.41 -15.60
C LYS A 501 -22.99 -4.89 -14.17
N PRO A 502 -24.22 -4.71 -13.62
CA PRO A 502 -24.41 -4.27 -12.26
C PRO A 502 -24.03 -5.38 -11.25
N SER A 503 -23.60 -4.95 -10.07
CA SER A 503 -23.29 -5.82 -8.97
C SER A 503 -24.05 -5.41 -7.71
N VAL A 504 -24.58 -6.40 -6.97
CA VAL A 504 -25.23 -6.22 -5.67
C VAL A 504 -24.32 -6.81 -4.59
N ALA A 505 -23.87 -5.96 -3.67
CA ALA A 505 -23.11 -6.37 -2.50
C ALA A 505 -24.04 -6.54 -1.29
N VAL A 506 -24.05 -7.74 -0.71
CA VAL A 506 -24.84 -8.02 0.50
C VAL A 506 -24.00 -7.69 1.73
N THR A 507 -24.34 -6.60 2.41
CA THR A 507 -23.54 -6.04 3.50
C THR A 507 -23.48 -6.92 4.74
N ASP A 508 -24.45 -7.78 4.97
CA ASP A 508 -24.42 -8.79 6.04
C ASP A 508 -23.37 -9.90 5.80
N TRP A 509 -22.85 -10.03 4.58
CA TRP A 509 -21.85 -11.04 4.20
C TRP A 509 -20.42 -10.52 4.21
N LEU A 510 -20.22 -9.23 4.45
CA LEU A 510 -18.87 -8.64 4.52
C LEU A 510 -18.05 -9.30 5.63
N ILE A 511 -16.78 -9.47 5.38
CA ILE A 511 -15.84 -9.90 6.41
C ILE A 511 -15.79 -8.81 7.48
N PRO A 512 -15.99 -9.15 8.77
CA PRO A 512 -15.90 -8.18 9.85
C PRO A 512 -14.53 -7.47 9.85
N ASP A 513 -14.55 -6.16 10.01
CA ASP A 513 -13.32 -5.40 10.14
C ASP A 513 -12.57 -5.82 11.41
N LYS A 514 -11.25 -5.97 11.25
CA LYS A 514 -10.31 -6.24 12.33
C LYS A 514 -9.38 -5.03 12.50
N ASN A 515 -8.44 -5.14 13.37
CA ASN A 515 -7.39 -4.15 13.51
C ASN A 515 -6.21 -4.49 12.55
N PRO A 516 -5.80 -3.59 11.62
CA PRO A 516 -6.39 -2.29 11.32
C PRO A 516 -7.75 -2.38 10.60
N PRO A 517 -8.61 -1.35 10.72
CA PRO A 517 -9.89 -1.28 10.03
C PRO A 517 -9.71 -1.08 8.51
N ARG A 518 -10.82 -1.20 7.76
CA ARG A 518 -10.82 -0.85 6.33
C ARG A 518 -10.38 0.58 6.11
N CYS A 519 -9.67 0.80 5.03
CA CYS A 519 -9.36 2.15 4.58
C CYS A 519 -10.62 2.87 4.12
N ALA A 520 -10.84 4.08 4.64
CA ALA A 520 -12.06 4.86 4.39
C ALA A 520 -12.26 5.26 2.92
N ASP A 521 -11.19 5.34 2.13
CA ASP A 521 -11.24 5.68 0.71
C ASP A 521 -11.45 4.46 -0.22
N VAL A 522 -11.57 3.27 0.33
CA VAL A 522 -11.96 2.05 -0.40
C VAL A 522 -13.41 1.70 -0.04
N THR A 523 -14.34 2.41 -0.65
CA THR A 523 -15.75 2.44 -0.19
C THR A 523 -16.68 1.48 -0.90
N MET A 524 -16.24 0.75 -1.94
CA MET A 524 -17.14 -0.01 -2.80
C MET A 524 -18.35 0.83 -3.27
N ASP A 525 -18.10 2.07 -3.72
CA ASP A 525 -19.12 3.01 -4.18
C ASP A 525 -19.65 2.70 -5.59
N TYR A 526 -19.07 1.71 -6.24
CA TYR A 526 -19.39 1.21 -7.57
C TYR A 526 -20.40 0.03 -7.59
N VAL A 527 -20.87 -0.42 -6.42
CA VAL A 527 -21.84 -1.51 -6.27
C VAL A 527 -23.12 -1.07 -5.59
N ILE A 528 -24.19 -1.79 -5.86
CA ILE A 528 -25.49 -1.59 -5.21
C ILE A 528 -25.45 -2.36 -3.88
N LYS A 529 -25.67 -1.68 -2.77
CA LYS A 529 -25.61 -2.29 -1.43
C LYS A 529 -27.00 -2.63 -0.91
N CYS A 530 -27.15 -3.81 -0.31
CA CYS A 530 -28.36 -4.18 0.40
C CYS A 530 -28.05 -5.08 1.61
N ARG A 531 -29.00 -5.25 2.51
CA ARG A 531 -28.98 -6.33 3.49
C ARG A 531 -29.52 -7.61 2.89
N LYS A 532 -29.18 -8.76 3.47
CA LYS A 532 -29.68 -10.06 3.00
C LYS A 532 -31.21 -10.16 2.97
N ALA A 533 -31.91 -9.52 3.91
CA ALA A 533 -33.37 -9.48 3.95
C ALA A 533 -33.98 -8.68 2.78
N GLU A 534 -33.21 -7.77 2.17
CA GLU A 534 -33.61 -6.88 1.07
C GLU A 534 -33.14 -7.40 -0.29
N LEU A 535 -32.35 -8.49 -0.32
CA LEU A 535 -31.67 -8.97 -1.52
C LEU A 535 -32.64 -9.19 -2.69
N ARG A 536 -33.76 -9.85 -2.44
CA ARG A 536 -34.79 -10.12 -3.47
C ARG A 536 -35.34 -8.83 -4.06
N GLU A 537 -35.80 -7.92 -3.22
CA GLU A 537 -36.37 -6.64 -3.65
C GLU A 537 -35.34 -5.82 -4.43
N THR A 538 -34.10 -5.78 -3.97
CA THR A 538 -33.01 -5.08 -4.62
C THR A 538 -32.74 -5.65 -6.02
N VAL A 539 -32.66 -6.97 -6.14
CA VAL A 539 -32.45 -7.64 -7.43
C VAL A 539 -33.60 -7.35 -8.40
N GLU A 540 -34.86 -7.50 -7.95
CA GLU A 540 -36.03 -7.16 -8.77
C GLU A 540 -36.02 -5.69 -9.22
N ASN A 541 -35.64 -4.76 -8.35
CA ASN A 541 -35.52 -3.35 -8.68
C ASN A 541 -34.44 -3.08 -9.74
N VAL A 542 -33.27 -3.73 -9.64
CA VAL A 542 -32.19 -3.59 -10.63
C VAL A 542 -32.61 -4.16 -11.98
N MET A 543 -33.24 -5.34 -12.00
CA MET A 543 -33.75 -5.97 -13.22
C MET A 543 -34.77 -5.07 -13.95
N ASN A 544 -35.70 -4.47 -13.19
CA ASN A 544 -36.77 -3.67 -13.76
C ASN A 544 -36.37 -2.23 -14.11
N ASN A 545 -35.30 -1.69 -13.49
CA ASN A 545 -34.88 -0.29 -13.64
C ASN A 545 -33.34 -0.18 -13.77
N PRO A 546 -32.69 -0.83 -14.75
CA PRO A 546 -31.22 -0.87 -14.85
C PRO A 546 -30.59 0.52 -15.01
N ASP A 547 -31.26 1.43 -15.71
CA ASP A 547 -30.75 2.79 -15.93
C ASP A 547 -30.57 3.61 -14.63
N LYS A 548 -31.37 3.33 -13.61
CA LYS A 548 -31.27 3.98 -12.30
C LYS A 548 -29.90 3.78 -11.64
N TYR A 549 -29.23 2.68 -11.96
CA TYR A 549 -27.98 2.28 -11.31
C TYR A 549 -26.72 2.57 -12.15
N LYS A 550 -26.87 3.18 -13.33
CA LYS A 550 -25.72 3.56 -14.18
C LYS A 550 -24.74 4.47 -13.47
N SER A 551 -25.22 5.45 -12.70
CA SER A 551 -24.36 6.38 -11.96
C SER A 551 -23.52 5.67 -10.87
N VAL A 552 -24.05 4.61 -10.26
CA VAL A 552 -23.30 3.79 -9.29
C VAL A 552 -22.18 3.05 -10.02
N MET A 553 -22.46 2.44 -11.15
CA MET A 553 -21.46 1.73 -11.95
C MET A 553 -20.38 2.67 -12.50
N ASP A 554 -20.74 3.92 -12.84
CA ASP A 554 -19.80 4.94 -13.33
C ASP A 554 -18.71 5.29 -12.31
N ASN A 555 -18.97 5.14 -11.01
CA ASN A 555 -17.95 5.30 -9.96
C ASN A 555 -16.79 4.29 -10.11
N GLY A 556 -17.07 3.13 -10.69
CA GLY A 556 -16.05 2.09 -10.93
C GLY A 556 -15.14 2.35 -12.12
N LYS A 557 -15.38 3.37 -12.94
CA LYS A 557 -14.51 3.72 -14.07
C LYS A 557 -13.10 4.10 -13.67
N LYS A 558 -12.90 4.51 -12.41
CA LYS A 558 -11.58 4.81 -11.84
C LYS A 558 -10.77 3.58 -11.45
N LEU A 559 -11.38 2.39 -11.40
CA LEU A 559 -10.72 1.15 -10.96
C LEU A 559 -9.81 0.54 -12.02
N TYR A 560 -10.15 0.74 -13.29
CA TYR A 560 -9.37 0.24 -14.41
C TYR A 560 -9.30 1.27 -15.53
N SER A 561 -8.21 1.24 -16.27
CA SER A 561 -7.97 2.13 -17.41
C SER A 561 -7.50 1.33 -18.62
N ASN A 562 -7.43 1.99 -19.79
CA ASN A 562 -6.76 1.50 -20.98
C ASN A 562 -7.30 0.16 -21.53
N GLN A 563 -8.56 -0.18 -21.27
CA GLN A 563 -9.20 -1.42 -21.72
C GLN A 563 -9.00 -1.64 -23.24
N GLY A 564 -8.56 -2.84 -23.62
CA GLY A 564 -8.26 -3.22 -24.99
C GLY A 564 -6.81 -2.96 -25.44
N ASN A 565 -5.99 -2.27 -24.63
CA ASN A 565 -4.59 -1.99 -24.95
C ASN A 565 -3.61 -2.30 -23.80
N VAL A 566 -4.09 -2.86 -22.70
CA VAL A 566 -3.28 -3.10 -21.50
C VAL A 566 -2.09 -4.01 -21.79
N CYS A 567 -2.36 -5.18 -22.35
CA CYS A 567 -1.33 -6.18 -22.64
C CYS A 567 -0.34 -5.68 -23.69
N LYS A 568 -0.82 -4.90 -24.67
CA LYS A 568 0.05 -4.25 -25.66
C LYS A 568 1.01 -3.28 -24.97
N ASP A 569 0.51 -2.38 -24.13
CA ASP A 569 1.32 -1.35 -23.47
C ASP A 569 2.29 -1.96 -22.44
N VAL A 570 1.88 -3.02 -21.73
CA VAL A 570 2.78 -3.79 -20.85
C VAL A 570 3.93 -4.39 -21.66
N MET A 571 3.66 -4.97 -22.81
CA MET A 571 4.70 -5.53 -23.67
C MET A 571 5.56 -4.44 -24.33
N ASP A 572 5.00 -3.29 -24.70
CA ASP A 572 5.77 -2.16 -25.19
C ASP A 572 6.77 -1.65 -24.13
N LEU A 573 6.36 -1.60 -22.86
CA LEU A 573 7.22 -1.25 -21.74
C LEU A 573 8.34 -2.29 -21.54
N ILE A 574 8.03 -3.57 -21.63
CA ILE A 574 9.03 -4.65 -21.55
C ILE A 574 10.02 -4.54 -22.72
N ASP A 575 9.54 -4.39 -23.96
CA ASP A 575 10.39 -4.21 -25.14
C ASP A 575 11.30 -2.98 -25.01
N TYR A 576 10.79 -1.86 -24.48
CA TYR A 576 11.56 -0.64 -24.27
C TYR A 576 12.78 -0.85 -23.36
N TYR A 577 12.59 -1.47 -22.20
CA TYR A 577 13.67 -1.65 -21.24
C TYR A 577 14.58 -2.85 -21.55
N THR A 578 14.07 -3.90 -22.19
CA THR A 578 14.82 -5.16 -22.33
C THR A 578 15.26 -5.50 -23.77
N GLN A 579 14.67 -4.85 -24.79
CA GLN A 579 14.89 -5.20 -26.21
C GLN A 579 15.18 -3.99 -27.11
N ASN A 580 15.54 -2.84 -26.53
CA ASN A 580 15.74 -1.58 -27.27
C ASN A 580 14.51 -1.12 -28.05
N GLY A 581 13.32 -1.50 -27.62
CA GLY A 581 12.07 -1.06 -28.24
C GLY A 581 11.91 0.45 -28.23
N ASP A 582 11.24 0.99 -29.24
CA ASP A 582 10.81 2.38 -29.26
C ASP A 582 9.34 2.42 -28.93
N SER A 583 8.94 3.12 -27.85
CA SER A 583 7.53 3.38 -27.57
C SER A 583 7.37 4.54 -26.61
N ASP A 584 6.59 5.52 -27.04
CA ASP A 584 6.15 6.62 -26.21
C ASP A 584 4.78 6.34 -25.57
N SER A 585 4.14 5.22 -25.93
CA SER A 585 2.73 4.92 -25.59
C SER A 585 2.45 4.78 -24.10
N PHE A 586 3.44 4.53 -23.28
CA PHE A 586 3.32 4.31 -21.82
C PHE A 586 4.03 5.37 -20.97
N MET A 587 4.90 6.22 -21.55
CA MET A 587 5.72 7.16 -20.76
C MET A 587 4.87 8.18 -20.00
N ASP A 588 3.79 8.66 -20.56
CA ASP A 588 2.87 9.59 -19.90
C ASP A 588 2.05 8.94 -18.77
N LYS A 589 2.07 7.61 -18.68
CA LYS A 589 1.31 6.81 -17.70
C LYS A 589 2.13 6.44 -16.45
N ARG A 590 3.35 6.94 -16.33
CA ARG A 590 4.26 6.72 -15.19
C ARG A 590 3.85 7.51 -13.94
#